data_c2172f53f2b482822dad18e56340c176
#
_entry.id   c2172f53f2b482822dad18e56340c176
#
_cell.length_a   1.000
_cell.length_b   1.000
_cell.length_c   1.000
_cell.angle_alpha   90.00
_cell.angle_beta   90.00
_cell.angle_gamma   90.00
#
_symmetry.space_group_name_H-M   'P 1'
#
loop_
_entity.id
_entity.type
_entity.pdbx_description
1 polymer ?
#
loop_
_entity_poly.entity_id
_entity_poly.type
_entity_poly.pdbx_seq_one_letter_code
_entity_poly.pdbx_strand_id
1 'polypeptide(L)'
;MNIKEYTKKDGTKVYRANVYLGIDSLTGKQVRKVITAKSEKMCNTKISRAINEFEKNGQTVRKVSVDDFKDIAMLWFDSYKLGVKPRTVQIMQTRLNNYVLPALGEYRIDKVNSIILQQIVNQWMINASQPLNGAYHRPKGKGKDFKIYFNIVERIFKHALSLGLVKDNPCVNVIVPKVRLESTEKKVKHLTAEQLKIFFEYIGSLPKEKYTNELMTGLCRLLVASGLRIGEAVALSWSDIDFKTGSVSVSKTTLRAVIQSTPKTDKSNRVVLIDSKAIEVLKHWELFQAKYFMSIGKGKQELVFPNRTGGVLDYQTMRPFLIKWLRACQLPQVGFHGFRHSHASLLLNADVPYKEIQERLGHASIKMTMDTYSHLESDNKIKAVERFESIANF
;
A
#
# COMPACT_ATOMS: atom_id res chain seq x y z
N MET A 1 -11.27 -45.95 -35.89
CA MET A 1 -10.15 -45.05 -35.69
C MET A 1 -8.91 -45.70 -36.26
N ASN A 2 -8.13 -44.98 -37.10
CA ASN A 2 -6.99 -45.59 -37.75
C ASN A 2 -5.70 -45.15 -37.04
N ILE A 3 -5.10 -46.04 -36.24
CA ILE A 3 -3.79 -45.82 -35.62
C ILE A 3 -2.75 -46.29 -36.66
N LYS A 4 -1.80 -45.42 -37.00
CA LYS A 4 -0.74 -45.71 -37.95
C LYS A 4 0.59 -45.78 -37.21
N GLU A 5 1.43 -46.77 -37.59
CA GLU A 5 2.82 -46.84 -37.18
C GLU A 5 3.59 -45.75 -37.91
N TYR A 6 4.44 -45.04 -37.22
CA TYR A 6 5.27 -43.96 -37.74
C TYR A 6 6.70 -44.09 -37.17
N THR A 7 7.67 -44.07 -38.03
CA THR A 7 9.09 -44.09 -37.61
C THR A 7 9.63 -42.67 -37.58
N LYS A 8 10.13 -42.24 -36.44
CA LYS A 8 10.74 -40.93 -36.26
C LYS A 8 12.10 -40.86 -36.98
N LYS A 9 12.66 -39.66 -37.15
CA LYS A 9 13.97 -39.44 -37.75
C LYS A 9 15.12 -40.15 -37.00
N ASP A 10 14.93 -40.46 -35.72
CA ASP A 10 15.87 -41.18 -34.84
C ASP A 10 15.71 -42.71 -34.91
N GLY A 11 14.89 -43.25 -35.82
CA GLY A 11 14.62 -44.68 -35.96
C GLY A 11 13.59 -45.26 -34.98
N THR A 12 13.06 -44.43 -34.04
CA THR A 12 12.11 -44.93 -33.02
C THR A 12 10.73 -45.08 -33.64
N LYS A 13 10.15 -46.31 -33.49
CA LYS A 13 8.77 -46.60 -33.90
C LYS A 13 7.77 -46.05 -32.88
N VAL A 14 6.78 -45.28 -33.35
CA VAL A 14 5.67 -44.73 -32.54
C VAL A 14 4.34 -44.88 -33.25
N TYR A 15 3.29 -44.99 -32.47
CA TYR A 15 1.91 -45.13 -32.96
C TYR A 15 1.25 -43.75 -32.89
N ARG A 16 0.65 -43.35 -34.02
CA ARG A 16 0.05 -42.01 -34.15
C ARG A 16 -1.39 -42.11 -34.68
N ALA A 17 -2.29 -41.35 -34.02
CA ALA A 17 -3.67 -41.22 -34.46
C ALA A 17 -4.08 -39.73 -34.51
N ASN A 18 -4.87 -39.38 -35.53
CA ASN A 18 -5.56 -38.08 -35.55
C ASN A 18 -7.01 -38.34 -35.11
N VAL A 19 -7.30 -37.92 -33.89
CA VAL A 19 -8.56 -38.20 -33.20
C VAL A 19 -9.48 -37.00 -33.33
N TYR A 20 -10.69 -37.23 -33.82
CA TYR A 20 -11.78 -36.27 -33.75
C TYR A 20 -12.40 -36.34 -32.35
N LEU A 21 -12.39 -35.23 -31.63
CA LEU A 21 -12.91 -35.13 -30.25
C LEU A 21 -14.38 -34.69 -30.22
N GLY A 22 -14.86 -33.96 -31.24
CA GLY A 22 -16.19 -33.41 -31.31
C GLY A 22 -16.22 -31.99 -31.90
N ILE A 23 -17.34 -31.31 -31.70
CA ILE A 23 -17.50 -29.90 -32.05
C ILE A 23 -17.31 -29.08 -30.78
N ASP A 24 -16.45 -28.08 -30.82
CA ASP A 24 -16.23 -27.17 -29.71
C ASP A 24 -17.50 -26.34 -29.42
N SER A 25 -18.06 -26.50 -28.23
CA SER A 25 -19.33 -25.90 -27.83
C SER A 25 -19.30 -24.36 -27.80
N LEU A 26 -18.10 -23.74 -27.69
CA LEU A 26 -17.94 -22.30 -27.66
C LEU A 26 -17.71 -21.69 -29.02
N THR A 27 -17.05 -22.41 -29.94
CA THR A 27 -16.62 -21.86 -31.23
C THR A 27 -17.36 -22.46 -32.42
N GLY A 28 -18.10 -23.57 -32.23
CA GLY A 28 -18.77 -24.34 -33.28
C GLY A 28 -17.80 -25.06 -34.23
N LYS A 29 -16.51 -25.07 -33.97
CA LYS A 29 -15.48 -25.66 -34.83
C LYS A 29 -15.19 -27.10 -34.47
N GLN A 30 -14.85 -27.92 -35.49
CA GLN A 30 -14.37 -29.30 -35.25
C GLN A 30 -13.03 -29.30 -34.50
N VAL A 31 -12.95 -30.11 -33.47
CA VAL A 31 -11.73 -30.30 -32.68
C VAL A 31 -11.11 -31.64 -33.04
N ARG A 32 -9.84 -31.60 -33.47
CA ARG A 32 -9.03 -32.78 -33.74
C ARG A 32 -7.71 -32.68 -32.98
N LYS A 33 -7.29 -33.81 -32.38
CA LYS A 33 -6.03 -33.89 -31.61
C LYS A 33 -5.17 -35.02 -32.15
N VAL A 34 -3.90 -34.72 -32.43
CA VAL A 34 -2.93 -35.74 -32.82
C VAL A 34 -2.33 -36.35 -31.56
N ILE A 35 -2.46 -37.66 -31.41
CA ILE A 35 -1.98 -38.42 -30.27
C ILE A 35 -0.88 -39.37 -30.73
N THR A 36 0.24 -39.37 -29.98
CA THR A 36 1.41 -40.21 -30.27
C THR A 36 1.77 -41.02 -29.00
N ALA A 37 2.06 -42.29 -29.15
CA ALA A 37 2.48 -43.18 -28.06
C ALA A 37 3.52 -44.21 -28.53
N LYS A 38 4.19 -44.86 -27.58
CA LYS A 38 5.23 -45.91 -27.85
C LYS A 38 4.64 -47.27 -28.21
N SER A 39 3.36 -47.52 -27.94
CA SER A 39 2.65 -48.71 -28.31
C SER A 39 1.20 -48.41 -28.70
N GLU A 40 0.57 -49.27 -29.44
CA GLU A 40 -0.84 -49.15 -29.83
C GLU A 40 -1.78 -49.13 -28.65
N LYS A 41 -1.54 -49.99 -27.65
CA LYS A 41 -2.29 -50.02 -26.43
C LYS A 41 -2.24 -48.68 -25.66
N MET A 42 -1.05 -48.11 -25.53
CA MET A 42 -0.88 -46.77 -24.93
C MET A 42 -1.51 -45.65 -25.77
N CYS A 43 -1.52 -45.80 -27.10
CA CYS A 43 -2.21 -44.87 -27.98
C CYS A 43 -3.72 -44.87 -27.72
N ASN A 44 -4.33 -46.03 -27.68
CA ASN A 44 -5.75 -46.19 -27.35
C ASN A 44 -6.11 -45.64 -25.97
N THR A 45 -5.30 -45.90 -24.94
CA THR A 45 -5.52 -45.34 -23.59
C THR A 45 -5.48 -43.80 -23.60
N LYS A 46 -4.53 -43.19 -24.34
CA LYS A 46 -4.44 -41.75 -24.47
C LYS A 46 -5.59 -41.15 -25.27
N ILE A 47 -6.10 -41.85 -26.26
CA ILE A 47 -7.28 -41.47 -27.04
C ILE A 47 -8.51 -41.39 -26.13
N SER A 48 -8.78 -42.48 -25.39
CA SER A 48 -9.92 -42.53 -24.44
C SER A 48 -9.83 -41.41 -23.39
N ARG A 49 -8.64 -41.18 -22.87
CA ARG A 49 -8.41 -40.03 -21.95
C ARG A 49 -8.72 -38.68 -22.59
N ALA A 50 -8.26 -38.44 -23.82
CA ALA A 50 -8.48 -37.18 -24.49
C ALA A 50 -9.96 -36.94 -24.81
N ILE A 51 -10.72 -37.98 -25.17
CA ILE A 51 -12.17 -37.89 -25.39
C ILE A 51 -12.87 -37.58 -24.06
N ASN A 52 -12.58 -38.36 -23.02
CA ASN A 52 -13.19 -38.15 -21.69
C ASN A 52 -12.87 -36.76 -21.09
N GLU A 53 -11.63 -36.25 -21.31
CA GLU A 53 -11.26 -34.91 -20.90
C GLU A 53 -12.05 -33.84 -21.67
N PHE A 54 -12.25 -34.01 -22.98
CA PHE A 54 -13.01 -33.09 -23.80
C PHE A 54 -14.50 -33.07 -23.40
N GLU A 55 -15.09 -34.24 -23.14
CA GLU A 55 -16.47 -34.35 -22.67
C GLU A 55 -16.65 -33.73 -21.27
N LYS A 56 -15.75 -34.06 -20.32
CA LYS A 56 -15.78 -33.49 -18.97
C LYS A 56 -15.57 -31.96 -18.97
N ASN A 57 -14.87 -31.44 -19.95
CA ASN A 57 -14.61 -30.00 -20.11
C ASN A 57 -15.75 -29.26 -20.82
N GLY A 58 -16.95 -29.89 -20.96
CA GLY A 58 -18.11 -29.29 -21.62
C GLY A 58 -17.96 -29.19 -23.13
N GLN A 59 -17.31 -30.18 -23.75
CA GLN A 59 -17.06 -30.27 -25.20
C GLN A 59 -16.31 -29.03 -25.77
N THR A 60 -15.30 -28.56 -25.05
CA THR A 60 -14.43 -27.47 -25.53
C THR A 60 -12.97 -27.75 -25.19
N VAL A 61 -12.04 -27.25 -26.04
CA VAL A 61 -10.61 -27.27 -25.77
C VAL A 61 -10.15 -26.19 -24.81
N ARG A 62 -10.99 -25.19 -24.59
CA ARG A 62 -10.73 -24.13 -23.61
C ARG A 62 -11.14 -24.65 -22.24
N LYS A 63 -10.27 -24.50 -21.25
CA LYS A 63 -10.61 -24.81 -19.86
C LYS A 63 -11.65 -23.79 -19.38
N VAL A 64 -12.94 -24.16 -19.46
CA VAL A 64 -14.07 -23.30 -19.06
C VAL A 64 -14.45 -23.52 -17.61
N SER A 65 -14.12 -24.66 -17.02
CA SER A 65 -14.41 -24.92 -15.61
C SER A 65 -13.38 -24.22 -14.73
N VAL A 66 -13.79 -23.09 -14.20
CA VAL A 66 -13.10 -22.41 -13.11
C VAL A 66 -13.76 -22.90 -11.83
N ASP A 67 -13.28 -24.04 -11.33
CA ASP A 67 -13.93 -24.73 -10.19
C ASP A 67 -13.35 -24.32 -8.86
N ASP A 68 -12.06 -23.96 -8.83
CA ASP A 68 -11.35 -23.66 -7.59
C ASP A 68 -11.37 -22.17 -7.25
N PHE A 69 -11.46 -21.87 -5.97
CA PHE A 69 -11.39 -20.48 -5.47
C PHE A 69 -10.15 -19.73 -5.99
N LYS A 70 -9.01 -20.42 -6.08
CA LYS A 70 -7.76 -19.84 -6.59
C LYS A 70 -7.90 -19.31 -8.02
N ASP A 71 -8.49 -20.11 -8.91
CA ASP A 71 -8.64 -19.71 -10.32
C ASP A 71 -9.55 -18.48 -10.46
N ILE A 72 -10.64 -18.44 -9.68
CA ILE A 72 -11.56 -17.29 -9.67
C ILE A 72 -10.90 -16.06 -9.04
N ALA A 73 -10.12 -16.26 -7.98
CA ALA A 73 -9.37 -15.17 -7.35
C ALA A 73 -8.36 -14.55 -8.33
N MET A 74 -7.74 -15.36 -9.19
CA MET A 74 -6.82 -14.86 -10.22
C MET A 74 -7.55 -14.13 -11.34
N LEU A 75 -8.70 -14.63 -11.82
CA LEU A 75 -9.55 -13.92 -12.79
C LEU A 75 -10.01 -12.55 -12.25
N TRP A 76 -10.48 -12.53 -11.00
CA TRP A 76 -10.83 -11.29 -10.34
C TRP A 76 -9.63 -10.34 -10.25
N PHE A 77 -8.47 -10.86 -9.86
CA PHE A 77 -7.25 -10.06 -9.71
C PHE A 77 -6.77 -9.48 -11.05
N ASP A 78 -6.87 -10.25 -12.13
CA ASP A 78 -6.52 -9.79 -13.48
C ASP A 78 -7.39 -8.62 -13.93
N SER A 79 -8.67 -8.64 -13.63
CA SER A 79 -9.58 -7.51 -13.87
C SER A 79 -9.29 -6.33 -12.93
N TYR A 80 -9.06 -6.60 -11.64
CA TYR A 80 -8.79 -5.60 -10.63
C TYR A 80 -7.52 -4.77 -10.92
N LYS A 81 -6.43 -5.42 -11.38
CA LYS A 81 -5.15 -4.75 -11.63
C LYS A 81 -5.21 -3.69 -12.73
N LEU A 82 -6.19 -3.78 -13.65
CA LEU A 82 -6.35 -2.81 -14.75
C LEU A 82 -6.83 -1.45 -14.25
N GLY A 83 -7.57 -1.40 -13.15
CA GLY A 83 -8.18 -0.17 -12.61
C GLY A 83 -7.40 0.49 -11.48
N VAL A 84 -6.23 -0.03 -11.07
CA VAL A 84 -5.54 0.48 -9.88
C VAL A 84 -4.05 0.75 -10.11
N LYS A 85 -3.48 1.63 -9.28
CA LYS A 85 -2.05 1.99 -9.37
C LYS A 85 -1.14 0.77 -9.08
N PRO A 86 0.06 0.67 -9.70
CA PRO A 86 0.98 -0.47 -9.55
C PRO A 86 1.28 -0.86 -8.10
N ARG A 87 1.42 0.12 -7.20
CA ARG A 87 1.63 -0.13 -5.76
C ARG A 87 0.44 -0.85 -5.11
N THR A 88 -0.77 -0.48 -5.49
CA THR A 88 -1.99 -1.14 -4.98
C THR A 88 -2.07 -2.59 -5.46
N VAL A 89 -1.67 -2.83 -6.73
CA VAL A 89 -1.55 -4.18 -7.30
C VAL A 89 -0.59 -5.04 -6.46
N GLN A 90 0.63 -4.55 -6.18
CA GLN A 90 1.62 -5.28 -5.38
C GLN A 90 1.12 -5.61 -3.97
N ILE A 91 0.48 -4.66 -3.30
CA ILE A 91 -0.09 -4.86 -1.96
C ILE A 91 -1.21 -5.91 -2.01
N MET A 92 -2.10 -5.81 -2.99
CA MET A 92 -3.21 -6.74 -3.16
C MET A 92 -2.70 -8.15 -3.47
N GLN A 93 -1.74 -8.29 -4.38
CA GLN A 93 -1.10 -9.57 -4.71
C GLN A 93 -0.43 -10.20 -3.49
N THR A 94 0.29 -9.40 -2.69
CA THR A 94 0.91 -9.87 -1.45
C THR A 94 -0.12 -10.39 -0.46
N ARG A 95 -1.25 -9.67 -0.29
CA ARG A 95 -2.34 -10.09 0.61
C ARG A 95 -3.02 -11.36 0.11
N LEU A 96 -3.31 -11.41 -1.18
CA LEU A 96 -3.92 -12.57 -1.82
C LEU A 96 -3.04 -13.82 -1.63
N ASN A 97 -1.76 -13.74 -2.01
CA ASN A 97 -0.83 -14.88 -1.96
C ASN A 97 -0.45 -15.32 -0.55
N ASN A 98 -0.38 -14.39 0.41
CA ASN A 98 0.11 -14.70 1.75
C ASN A 98 -1.01 -15.03 2.75
N TYR A 99 -2.26 -14.62 2.50
CA TYR A 99 -3.32 -14.76 3.51
C TYR A 99 -4.60 -15.38 2.95
N VAL A 100 -5.05 -15.00 1.75
CA VAL A 100 -6.33 -15.47 1.21
C VAL A 100 -6.20 -16.83 0.55
N LEU A 101 -5.26 -16.96 -0.39
CA LEU A 101 -5.05 -18.24 -1.10
C LEU A 101 -4.60 -19.40 -0.19
N PRO A 102 -3.75 -19.20 0.84
CA PRO A 102 -3.44 -20.28 1.77
C PRO A 102 -4.65 -20.79 2.58
N ALA A 103 -5.68 -19.95 2.74
CA ALA A 103 -6.89 -20.32 3.49
C ALA A 103 -7.99 -20.93 2.62
N LEU A 104 -8.11 -20.51 1.37
CA LEU A 104 -9.26 -20.81 0.51
C LEU A 104 -8.89 -21.37 -0.86
N GLY A 105 -7.62 -21.26 -1.28
CA GLY A 105 -7.22 -21.50 -2.67
C GLY A 105 -7.55 -22.89 -3.20
N GLU A 106 -7.52 -23.92 -2.35
CA GLU A 106 -7.76 -25.32 -2.71
C GLU A 106 -9.26 -25.73 -2.61
N TYR A 107 -10.11 -24.82 -2.12
CA TYR A 107 -11.54 -25.10 -2.05
C TYR A 107 -12.19 -24.90 -3.40
N ARG A 108 -13.14 -25.76 -3.75
CA ARG A 108 -14.08 -25.49 -4.83
C ARG A 108 -14.97 -24.31 -4.44
N ILE A 109 -15.15 -23.34 -5.35
CA ILE A 109 -15.89 -22.12 -5.06
C ILE A 109 -17.36 -22.39 -4.70
N ASP A 110 -17.98 -23.38 -5.34
CA ASP A 110 -19.38 -23.79 -5.13
C ASP A 110 -19.59 -24.54 -3.79
N LYS A 111 -18.53 -24.96 -3.12
CA LYS A 111 -18.57 -25.66 -1.82
C LYS A 111 -18.21 -24.78 -0.64
N VAL A 112 -17.70 -23.57 -0.87
CA VAL A 112 -17.44 -22.63 0.22
C VAL A 112 -18.77 -22.03 0.69
N ASN A 113 -19.07 -22.24 1.97
CA ASN A 113 -20.28 -21.73 2.63
C ASN A 113 -19.92 -20.77 3.78
N SER A 114 -20.93 -20.14 4.36
CA SER A 114 -20.75 -19.17 5.47
C SER A 114 -20.10 -19.79 6.70
N ILE A 115 -20.30 -21.09 6.96
CA ILE A 115 -19.69 -21.78 8.11
C ILE A 115 -18.18 -21.87 7.94
N ILE A 116 -17.70 -22.30 6.76
CA ILE A 116 -16.27 -22.37 6.44
C ILE A 116 -15.63 -20.98 6.54
N LEU A 117 -16.29 -19.96 5.96
CA LEU A 117 -15.80 -18.59 6.01
C LEU A 117 -15.74 -18.06 7.45
N GLN A 118 -16.74 -18.37 8.28
CA GLN A 118 -16.75 -17.95 9.68
C GLN A 118 -15.58 -18.57 10.46
N GLN A 119 -15.28 -19.85 10.23
CA GLN A 119 -14.14 -20.52 10.85
C GLN A 119 -12.81 -19.86 10.44
N ILE A 120 -12.63 -19.56 9.15
CA ILE A 120 -11.44 -18.90 8.64
C ILE A 120 -11.28 -17.48 9.24
N VAL A 121 -12.36 -16.71 9.28
CA VAL A 121 -12.35 -15.35 9.86
C VAL A 121 -12.01 -15.39 11.35
N ASN A 122 -12.60 -16.33 12.08
CA ASN A 122 -12.30 -16.54 13.50
C ASN A 122 -10.82 -16.91 13.72
N GLN A 123 -10.28 -17.81 12.88
CA GLN A 123 -8.87 -18.18 12.95
C GLN A 123 -7.94 -17.00 12.60
N TRP A 124 -8.28 -16.18 11.60
CA TRP A 124 -7.55 -14.96 11.28
C TRP A 124 -7.59 -13.96 12.44
N MET A 125 -8.72 -13.82 13.13
CA MET A 125 -8.84 -12.98 14.31
C MET A 125 -7.95 -13.46 15.46
N ILE A 126 -7.96 -14.77 15.75
CA ILE A 126 -7.10 -15.40 16.76
C ILE A 126 -5.63 -15.10 16.44
N ASN A 127 -5.23 -15.34 15.19
CA ASN A 127 -3.87 -15.04 14.74
C ASN A 127 -3.52 -13.55 14.88
N ALA A 128 -4.47 -12.65 14.64
CA ALA A 128 -4.28 -11.20 14.80
C ALA A 128 -4.07 -10.77 16.25
N SER A 129 -4.69 -11.47 17.19
CA SER A 129 -4.62 -11.20 18.63
C SER A 129 -3.33 -11.73 19.28
N GLN A 130 -2.63 -12.67 18.64
CA GLN A 130 -1.38 -13.21 19.18
C GLN A 130 -0.24 -12.19 19.13
N PRO A 131 0.57 -12.06 20.21
CA PRO A 131 1.76 -11.21 20.19
C PRO A 131 2.81 -11.70 19.19
N LEU A 132 3.70 -10.82 18.76
CA LEU A 132 4.80 -11.10 17.83
C LEU A 132 6.05 -11.65 18.57
N ASN A 133 5.98 -12.63 19.38
CA ASN A 133 7.07 -13.23 20.19
C ASN A 133 8.47 -13.07 19.55
N GLY A 134 9.03 -11.83 19.59
CA GLY A 134 10.36 -11.49 19.08
C GLY A 134 10.53 -11.48 17.55
N ALA A 135 9.54 -11.88 16.76
CA ALA A 135 9.64 -11.90 15.30
C ALA A 135 9.26 -10.54 14.67
N TYR A 136 10.09 -10.03 13.76
CA TYR A 136 9.81 -8.78 13.02
C TYR A 136 8.59 -8.89 12.11
N HIS A 137 8.25 -10.09 11.64
CA HIS A 137 7.14 -10.35 10.72
C HIS A 137 6.32 -11.55 11.19
N ARG A 138 5.00 -11.46 11.00
CA ARG A 138 4.11 -12.59 11.22
C ARG A 138 4.35 -13.66 10.14
N PRO A 139 4.29 -14.96 10.49
CA PRO A 139 4.35 -16.03 9.51
C PRO A 139 3.26 -15.88 8.44
N LYS A 140 3.49 -16.51 7.27
CA LYS A 140 2.50 -16.59 6.19
C LYS A 140 1.17 -17.14 6.72
N GLY A 141 0.05 -16.54 6.36
CA GLY A 141 -1.27 -16.90 6.88
C GLY A 141 -1.66 -16.26 8.22
N LYS A 142 -0.71 -15.70 8.99
CA LYS A 142 -0.97 -15.14 10.34
C LYS A 142 -0.98 -13.61 10.40
N GLY A 143 -1.50 -12.93 9.38
CA GLY A 143 -1.60 -11.46 9.33
C GLY A 143 -2.64 -10.90 10.31
N LYS A 144 -2.45 -9.64 10.71
CA LYS A 144 -3.36 -8.93 11.63
C LYS A 144 -4.53 -8.21 10.93
N ASP A 145 -4.44 -8.02 9.62
CA ASP A 145 -5.40 -7.20 8.86
C ASP A 145 -6.57 -8.06 8.32
N PHE A 146 -7.08 -8.97 9.14
CA PHE A 146 -8.08 -9.97 8.76
C PHE A 146 -9.35 -9.39 8.12
N LYS A 147 -9.78 -8.18 8.54
CA LYS A 147 -10.89 -7.47 7.89
C LYS A 147 -10.62 -7.15 6.44
N ILE A 148 -9.37 -6.80 6.12
CA ILE A 148 -8.95 -6.51 4.73
C ILE A 148 -8.93 -7.80 3.92
N TYR A 149 -8.46 -8.91 4.51
CA TYR A 149 -8.46 -10.22 3.84
C TYR A 149 -9.88 -10.68 3.55
N PHE A 150 -10.79 -10.54 4.51
CA PHE A 150 -12.20 -10.86 4.31
C PHE A 150 -12.85 -10.00 3.22
N ASN A 151 -12.57 -8.69 3.18
CA ASN A 151 -13.03 -7.82 2.09
C ASN A 151 -12.51 -8.26 0.71
N ILE A 152 -11.33 -8.87 0.64
CA ILE A 152 -10.83 -9.46 -0.62
C ILE A 152 -11.67 -10.68 -1.00
N VAL A 153 -11.93 -11.57 -0.04
CA VAL A 153 -12.79 -12.74 -0.24
C VAL A 153 -14.18 -12.33 -0.71
N GLU A 154 -14.78 -11.34 -0.08
CA GLU A 154 -16.10 -10.80 -0.47
C GLU A 154 -16.11 -10.29 -1.92
N ARG A 155 -15.06 -9.58 -2.36
CA ARG A 155 -14.93 -9.11 -3.73
C ARG A 155 -14.79 -10.26 -4.73
N ILE A 156 -14.06 -11.32 -4.37
CA ILE A 156 -13.91 -12.51 -5.20
C ILE A 156 -15.25 -13.22 -5.33
N PHE A 157 -16.03 -13.41 -4.25
CA PHE A 157 -17.36 -14.01 -4.32
C PHE A 157 -18.37 -13.13 -5.08
N LYS A 158 -18.31 -11.82 -4.96
CA LYS A 158 -19.12 -10.90 -5.79
C LYS A 158 -18.80 -11.09 -7.28
N HIS A 159 -17.53 -11.26 -7.62
CA HIS A 159 -17.13 -11.55 -9.00
C HIS A 159 -17.60 -12.94 -9.45
N ALA A 160 -17.46 -13.98 -8.62
CA ALA A 160 -17.96 -15.31 -8.90
C ALA A 160 -19.49 -15.31 -9.13
N LEU A 161 -20.23 -14.56 -8.32
CA LEU A 161 -21.68 -14.38 -8.48
C LEU A 161 -22.03 -13.69 -9.80
N SER A 162 -21.30 -12.63 -10.19
CA SER A 162 -21.53 -11.95 -11.48
C SER A 162 -21.22 -12.83 -12.69
N LEU A 163 -20.39 -13.84 -12.54
CA LEU A 163 -20.07 -14.84 -13.56
C LEU A 163 -21.03 -16.04 -13.54
N GLY A 164 -21.98 -16.10 -12.60
CA GLY A 164 -22.90 -17.23 -12.45
C GLY A 164 -22.25 -18.52 -11.90
N LEU A 165 -21.07 -18.44 -11.34
CA LEU A 165 -20.31 -19.59 -10.81
C LEU A 165 -20.81 -20.04 -9.43
N VAL A 166 -21.47 -19.14 -8.71
CA VAL A 166 -22.15 -19.41 -7.43
C VAL A 166 -23.56 -18.82 -7.46
N LYS A 167 -24.48 -19.43 -6.73
CA LYS A 167 -25.88 -18.97 -6.65
C LYS A 167 -26.03 -17.79 -5.69
N ASP A 168 -25.29 -17.82 -4.58
CA ASP A 168 -25.35 -16.86 -3.49
C ASP A 168 -23.94 -16.44 -3.07
N ASN A 169 -23.83 -15.27 -2.44
CA ASN A 169 -22.58 -14.83 -1.83
C ASN A 169 -22.52 -15.31 -0.36
N PRO A 170 -21.69 -16.29 -0.01
CA PRO A 170 -21.61 -16.82 1.34
C PRO A 170 -21.03 -15.84 2.37
N CYS A 171 -20.45 -14.72 1.93
CA CYS A 171 -19.89 -13.72 2.83
C CYS A 171 -20.95 -12.90 3.56
N VAL A 172 -22.20 -12.84 3.05
CA VAL A 172 -23.25 -11.95 3.59
C VAL A 172 -23.58 -12.26 5.04
N ASN A 173 -23.59 -13.55 5.42
CA ASN A 173 -23.95 -14.02 6.75
C ASN A 173 -22.75 -14.22 7.68
N VAL A 174 -21.54 -13.81 7.27
CA VAL A 174 -20.33 -13.96 8.08
C VAL A 174 -20.19 -12.76 9.03
N ILE A 175 -20.08 -13.06 10.32
CA ILE A 175 -19.84 -12.07 11.35
C ILE A 175 -18.33 -11.80 11.43
N VAL A 176 -17.92 -10.60 11.05
CA VAL A 176 -16.53 -10.17 11.20
C VAL A 176 -16.32 -9.60 12.60
N PRO A 177 -15.57 -10.30 13.49
CA PRO A 177 -15.41 -9.87 14.87
C PRO A 177 -14.78 -8.49 14.97
N LYS A 178 -15.24 -7.68 15.93
CA LYS A 178 -14.51 -6.48 16.34
C LYS A 178 -13.41 -6.93 17.30
N VAL A 179 -12.15 -6.75 16.93
CA VAL A 179 -11.05 -6.93 17.90
C VAL A 179 -11.31 -5.95 19.02
N ARG A 180 -11.64 -6.45 20.20
CA ARG A 180 -11.52 -5.69 21.45
C ARG A 180 -10.02 -5.63 21.77
N LEU A 181 -9.28 -4.82 21.04
CA LEU A 181 -8.05 -4.29 21.60
C LEU A 181 -8.56 -3.47 22.78
N GLU A 182 -8.12 -3.79 24.00
CA GLU A 182 -8.20 -2.83 25.10
C GLU A 182 -7.90 -1.47 24.48
N SER A 183 -8.78 -0.54 24.65
CA SER A 183 -8.74 0.76 24.01
C SER A 183 -7.50 1.52 24.48
N THR A 184 -6.32 1.13 24.02
CA THR A 184 -5.29 2.11 23.81
C THR A 184 -5.87 2.99 22.71
N GLU A 185 -6.55 4.07 23.15
CA GLU A 185 -6.92 5.16 22.26
C GLU A 185 -5.75 5.29 21.29
N LYS A 186 -6.02 5.20 20.01
CA LYS A 186 -5.00 5.45 19.01
C LYS A 186 -4.67 6.93 19.06
N LYS A 187 -4.01 7.35 20.16
CA LYS A 187 -3.50 8.71 20.26
C LYS A 187 -2.65 8.94 19.04
N VAL A 188 -3.05 9.92 18.25
CA VAL A 188 -2.26 10.33 17.09
C VAL A 188 -0.89 10.72 17.64
N LYS A 189 0.14 9.97 17.24
CA LYS A 189 1.49 10.22 17.73
C LYS A 189 2.03 11.49 17.09
N HIS A 190 2.08 12.55 17.85
CA HIS A 190 2.65 13.85 17.50
C HIS A 190 3.56 14.34 18.62
N LEU A 191 4.33 15.36 18.38
CA LEU A 191 5.16 16.06 19.36
C LEU A 191 4.52 17.40 19.67
N THR A 192 4.52 17.80 20.96
CA THR A 192 4.10 19.14 21.40
C THR A 192 5.11 20.20 21.01
N ALA A 193 4.79 21.48 21.21
CA ALA A 193 5.73 22.60 20.95
C ALA A 193 7.02 22.46 21.77
N GLU A 194 6.91 22.11 23.05
CA GLU A 194 8.05 21.90 23.96
C GLU A 194 8.89 20.71 23.51
N GLN A 195 8.25 19.60 23.13
CA GLN A 195 8.94 18.42 22.63
C GLN A 195 9.66 18.68 21.31
N LEU A 196 9.07 19.48 20.41
CA LEU A 196 9.74 19.90 19.19
C LEU A 196 10.94 20.80 19.47
N LYS A 197 10.84 21.70 20.47
CA LYS A 197 11.97 22.52 20.92
C LYS A 197 13.13 21.66 21.38
N ILE A 198 12.90 20.71 22.29
CA ILE A 198 13.91 19.76 22.77
C ILE A 198 14.53 18.98 21.58
N PHE A 199 13.71 18.50 20.66
CA PHE A 199 14.17 17.75 19.50
C PHE A 199 15.08 18.60 18.61
N PHE A 200 14.70 19.86 18.29
CA PHE A 200 15.50 20.74 17.45
C PHE A 200 16.78 21.23 18.13
N GLU A 201 16.78 21.45 19.43
CA GLU A 201 17.99 21.74 20.21
C GLU A 201 18.97 20.57 20.13
N TYR A 202 18.50 19.34 20.34
CA TYR A 202 19.34 18.15 20.24
C TYR A 202 19.93 17.96 18.83
N ILE A 203 19.10 18.02 17.76
CA ILE A 203 19.64 17.83 16.41
C ILE A 203 20.57 19.00 16.00
N GLY A 204 20.36 20.20 16.54
CA GLY A 204 21.24 21.35 16.36
C GLY A 204 22.61 21.19 17.04
N SER A 205 22.74 20.33 18.06
CA SER A 205 24.00 19.99 18.72
C SER A 205 24.77 18.86 18.04
N LEU A 206 24.19 18.18 17.06
CA LEU A 206 24.84 17.09 16.34
C LEU A 206 25.97 17.62 15.44
N PRO A 207 27.02 16.80 15.16
CA PRO A 207 28.10 17.17 14.25
C PRO A 207 27.58 17.62 12.88
N LYS A 208 27.82 18.87 12.52
CA LYS A 208 27.34 19.54 11.30
C LYS A 208 28.06 19.09 10.02
N GLU A 209 29.17 18.38 10.14
CA GLU A 209 29.95 17.90 8.99
C GLU A 209 29.37 16.63 8.34
N LYS A 210 28.44 15.97 9.03
CA LYS A 210 27.83 14.73 8.56
C LYS A 210 26.63 15.02 7.67
N TYR A 211 26.73 14.64 6.38
CA TYR A 211 25.66 14.78 5.40
C TYR A 211 24.28 14.36 5.92
N THR A 212 24.18 13.21 6.61
CA THR A 212 22.92 12.69 7.14
C THR A 212 22.32 13.61 8.21
N ASN A 213 23.16 14.24 9.06
CA ASN A 213 22.67 15.13 10.11
C ASN A 213 22.08 16.42 9.50
N GLU A 214 22.82 17.04 8.58
CA GLU A 214 22.37 18.27 7.91
C GLU A 214 21.11 18.03 7.06
N LEU A 215 21.09 16.94 6.25
CA LEU A 215 19.92 16.54 5.49
C LEU A 215 18.70 16.35 6.39
N MET A 216 18.86 15.60 7.48
CA MET A 216 17.75 15.30 8.40
C MET A 216 17.30 16.53 9.18
N THR A 217 18.20 17.45 9.53
CA THR A 217 17.84 18.72 10.17
C THR A 217 16.97 19.57 9.24
N GLY A 218 17.39 19.75 7.99
CA GLY A 218 16.60 20.46 6.97
C GLY A 218 15.26 19.80 6.71
N LEU A 219 15.25 18.46 6.56
CA LEU A 219 14.04 17.69 6.28
C LEU A 219 13.03 17.77 7.43
N CYS A 220 13.46 17.52 8.66
CA CYS A 220 12.57 17.58 9.84
C CYS A 220 12.03 18.99 10.04
N ARG A 221 12.86 20.05 9.85
CA ARG A 221 12.43 21.44 9.97
C ARG A 221 11.37 21.78 8.93
N LEU A 222 11.59 21.40 7.67
CA LEU A 222 10.60 21.61 6.60
C LEU A 222 9.29 20.89 6.90
N LEU A 223 9.34 19.62 7.34
CA LEU A 223 8.13 18.85 7.64
C LEU A 223 7.29 19.48 8.75
N VAL A 224 7.93 19.99 9.81
CA VAL A 224 7.22 20.69 10.88
C VAL A 224 6.68 22.04 10.42
N ALA A 225 7.44 22.82 9.66
CA ALA A 225 7.04 24.14 9.19
C ALA A 225 5.92 24.12 8.14
N SER A 226 5.88 23.09 7.31
CA SER A 226 4.95 23.01 6.16
C SER A 226 3.80 22.02 6.33
N GLY A 227 3.95 21.01 7.20
CA GLY A 227 3.00 19.90 7.30
C GLY A 227 2.97 18.99 6.06
N LEU A 228 3.97 19.03 5.19
CA LEU A 228 4.06 18.18 4.00
C LEU A 228 4.08 16.68 4.35
N ARG A 229 3.58 15.85 3.43
CA ARG A 229 3.86 14.41 3.51
C ARG A 229 5.32 14.16 3.22
N ILE A 230 5.95 13.20 3.89
CA ILE A 230 7.37 12.89 3.66
C ILE A 230 7.69 12.64 2.18
N GLY A 231 6.82 11.94 1.44
CA GLY A 231 6.99 11.71 0.01
C GLY A 231 6.91 12.99 -0.83
N GLU A 232 6.14 13.99 -0.41
CA GLU A 232 6.09 15.32 -1.03
C GLU A 232 7.40 16.08 -0.76
N ALA A 233 7.85 16.11 0.50
CA ALA A 233 9.07 16.82 0.90
C ALA A 233 10.33 16.30 0.19
N VAL A 234 10.51 14.98 0.06
CA VAL A 234 11.68 14.41 -0.64
C VAL A 234 11.59 14.45 -2.17
N ALA A 235 10.42 14.83 -2.73
CA ALA A 235 10.23 15.05 -4.15
C ALA A 235 10.51 16.50 -4.59
N LEU A 236 10.72 17.42 -3.63
CA LEU A 236 10.94 18.82 -3.94
C LEU A 236 12.26 19.05 -4.68
N SER A 237 12.19 19.90 -5.69
CA SER A 237 13.34 20.54 -6.32
C SER A 237 13.56 21.94 -5.73
N TRP A 238 14.75 22.49 -5.81
CA TRP A 238 15.02 23.85 -5.34
C TRP A 238 14.18 24.90 -6.06
N SER A 239 13.79 24.65 -7.31
CA SER A 239 12.84 25.50 -8.06
C SER A 239 11.43 25.52 -7.50
N ASP A 240 11.05 24.55 -6.65
CA ASP A 240 9.75 24.51 -5.98
C ASP A 240 9.72 25.42 -4.73
N ILE A 241 10.86 26.01 -4.32
CA ILE A 241 10.99 26.86 -3.12
C ILE A 241 11.34 28.29 -3.53
N ASP A 242 10.49 29.24 -3.18
CA ASP A 242 10.79 30.66 -3.28
C ASP A 242 11.23 31.19 -1.91
N PHE A 243 12.50 31.43 -1.76
CA PHE A 243 13.10 31.98 -0.53
C PHE A 243 12.74 33.44 -0.24
N LYS A 244 12.22 34.20 -1.22
CA LYS A 244 11.81 35.60 -1.02
C LYS A 244 10.44 35.65 -0.35
N THR A 245 9.50 34.86 -0.84
CA THR A 245 8.14 34.82 -0.31
C THR A 245 7.97 33.76 0.79
N GLY A 246 8.94 32.85 0.97
CA GLY A 246 8.83 31.71 1.87
C GLY A 246 7.82 30.67 1.38
N SER A 247 7.55 30.59 0.08
CA SER A 247 6.57 29.68 -0.48
C SER A 247 7.18 28.38 -1.00
N VAL A 248 6.45 27.28 -0.81
CA VAL A 248 6.80 25.92 -1.27
C VAL A 248 5.68 25.39 -2.15
N SER A 249 5.97 25.14 -3.42
CA SER A 249 5.04 24.57 -4.40
C SER A 249 5.06 23.05 -4.33
N VAL A 250 3.91 22.45 -4.06
CA VAL A 250 3.76 20.99 -3.89
C VAL A 250 2.98 20.42 -5.06
N SER A 251 3.64 19.69 -5.96
CA SER A 251 3.03 19.08 -7.15
C SER A 251 3.47 17.64 -7.39
N LYS A 252 4.50 17.18 -6.65
CA LYS A 252 5.15 15.88 -6.84
C LYS A 252 5.15 15.08 -5.55
N THR A 253 5.34 13.78 -5.66
CA THR A 253 5.55 12.90 -4.51
C THR A 253 6.49 11.76 -4.88
N THR A 254 7.16 11.16 -3.89
CA THR A 254 7.97 9.96 -4.14
C THR A 254 7.26 8.71 -3.67
N LEU A 255 7.50 7.63 -4.41
CA LEU A 255 7.16 6.27 -4.01
C LEU A 255 8.38 5.37 -4.24
N ARG A 256 8.98 4.84 -3.16
CA ARG A 256 10.20 4.01 -3.22
C ARG A 256 11.31 4.63 -4.09
N ALA A 257 11.71 5.85 -3.74
CA ALA A 257 12.72 6.60 -4.46
C ALA A 257 12.44 6.84 -5.97
N VAL A 258 11.17 6.79 -6.39
CA VAL A 258 10.73 7.19 -7.74
C VAL A 258 9.81 8.39 -7.60
N ILE A 259 10.14 9.49 -8.28
CA ILE A 259 9.30 10.70 -8.31
C ILE A 259 8.09 10.45 -9.23
N GLN A 260 6.92 10.79 -8.74
CA GLN A 260 5.66 10.74 -9.48
C GLN A 260 5.09 12.15 -9.58
N SER A 261 4.82 12.59 -10.79
CA SER A 261 4.26 13.92 -11.10
C SER A 261 2.73 14.01 -10.90
N THR A 262 2.06 12.90 -10.66
CA THR A 262 0.60 12.89 -10.46
C THR A 262 0.25 12.69 -9.00
N PRO A 263 -0.27 13.74 -8.32
CA PRO A 263 -0.90 13.58 -7.01
C PRO A 263 -2.15 12.68 -7.11
N LYS A 264 -2.56 12.07 -5.99
CA LYS A 264 -3.76 11.22 -5.94
C LYS A 264 -5.08 11.98 -6.24
N THR A 265 -5.08 13.30 -6.10
CA THR A 265 -6.23 14.19 -6.31
C THR A 265 -5.75 15.57 -6.74
N ASP A 266 -6.55 16.33 -7.49
CA ASP A 266 -6.27 17.72 -7.91
C ASP A 266 -5.98 18.65 -6.74
N LYS A 267 -6.56 18.39 -5.55
CA LYS A 267 -6.30 19.11 -4.29
C LYS A 267 -4.90 18.90 -3.71
N SER A 268 -4.09 18.04 -4.32
CA SER A 268 -2.71 17.80 -3.87
C SER A 268 -1.75 18.88 -4.37
N ASN A 269 -2.09 19.58 -5.48
CA ASN A 269 -1.33 20.74 -5.95
C ASN A 269 -1.67 21.94 -5.08
N ARG A 270 -0.70 22.45 -4.37
CA ARG A 270 -0.87 23.59 -3.46
C ARG A 270 0.44 24.31 -3.21
N VAL A 271 0.32 25.57 -2.79
CA VAL A 271 1.44 26.36 -2.28
C VAL A 271 1.30 26.47 -0.78
N VAL A 272 2.40 26.24 -0.05
CA VAL A 272 2.45 26.30 1.41
C VAL A 272 3.52 27.32 1.82
N LEU A 273 3.13 28.29 2.64
CA LEU A 273 4.09 29.23 3.23
C LEU A 273 4.81 28.61 4.43
N ILE A 274 6.10 28.84 4.57
CA ILE A 274 6.93 28.39 5.69
C ILE A 274 7.51 29.58 6.45
N ASP A 275 7.82 29.36 7.73
CA ASP A 275 8.37 30.39 8.61
C ASP A 275 9.84 30.74 8.28
N SER A 276 10.28 31.92 8.74
CA SER A 276 11.63 32.45 8.50
C SER A 276 12.73 31.51 8.96
N LYS A 277 12.54 30.83 10.09
CA LYS A 277 13.52 29.88 10.65
C LYS A 277 13.66 28.63 9.79
N ALA A 278 12.58 28.17 9.14
CA ALA A 278 12.66 27.10 8.16
C ALA A 278 13.43 27.55 6.91
N ILE A 279 13.22 28.79 6.47
CA ILE A 279 13.96 29.40 5.35
C ILE A 279 15.45 29.43 5.65
N GLU A 280 15.85 29.90 6.83
CA GLU A 280 17.27 29.96 7.26
C GLU A 280 17.91 28.57 7.23
N VAL A 281 17.24 27.56 7.81
CA VAL A 281 17.75 26.19 7.84
C VAL A 281 17.86 25.61 6.43
N LEU A 282 16.91 25.90 5.54
CA LEU A 282 16.96 25.42 4.15
C LEU A 282 18.06 26.11 3.34
N LYS A 283 18.31 27.42 3.54
CA LYS A 283 19.44 28.12 2.92
C LYS A 283 20.78 27.56 3.39
N HIS A 284 20.91 27.30 4.70
CA HIS A 284 22.10 26.65 5.24
C HIS A 284 22.30 25.25 4.61
N TRP A 285 21.23 24.45 4.51
CA TRP A 285 21.27 23.15 3.87
C TRP A 285 21.65 23.23 2.38
N GLU A 286 21.14 24.20 1.62
CA GLU A 286 21.49 24.38 0.20
C GLU A 286 23.01 24.62 0.05
N LEU A 287 23.58 25.49 0.88
CA LEU A 287 25.01 25.78 0.87
C LEU A 287 25.85 24.54 1.26
N PHE A 288 25.44 23.84 2.30
CA PHE A 288 26.10 22.61 2.73
C PHE A 288 26.04 21.54 1.62
N GLN A 289 24.86 21.33 1.04
CA GLN A 289 24.64 20.38 -0.05
C GLN A 289 25.55 20.69 -1.25
N ALA A 290 25.63 21.96 -1.66
CA ALA A 290 26.49 22.38 -2.77
C ALA A 290 27.96 22.06 -2.51
N LYS A 291 28.48 22.40 -1.30
CA LYS A 291 29.85 22.08 -0.89
C LYS A 291 30.11 20.57 -0.86
N TYR A 292 29.18 19.80 -0.31
CA TYR A 292 29.29 18.33 -0.24
C TYR A 292 29.37 17.72 -1.63
N PHE A 293 28.46 18.06 -2.56
CA PHE A 293 28.46 17.49 -3.89
C PHE A 293 29.66 17.92 -4.70
N MET A 294 30.14 19.16 -4.52
CA MET A 294 31.39 19.63 -5.14
C MET A 294 32.59 18.78 -4.64
N SER A 295 32.66 18.47 -3.34
CA SER A 295 33.76 17.67 -2.78
C SER A 295 33.84 16.23 -3.30
N ILE A 296 32.73 15.70 -3.83
CA ILE A 296 32.69 14.37 -4.45
C ILE A 296 32.63 14.43 -5.99
N GLY A 297 32.99 15.56 -6.57
CA GLY A 297 33.07 15.74 -8.02
C GLY A 297 31.73 15.84 -8.74
N LYS A 298 30.65 16.20 -8.01
CA LYS A 298 29.31 16.38 -8.59
C LYS A 298 28.90 17.86 -8.57
N GLY A 299 28.15 18.26 -9.60
CA GLY A 299 27.62 19.61 -9.69
C GLY A 299 26.42 19.88 -8.75
N LYS A 300 25.82 21.07 -8.90
CA LYS A 300 24.63 21.48 -8.17
C LYS A 300 23.51 20.47 -8.37
N GLN A 301 22.87 20.07 -7.27
CA GLN A 301 21.76 19.12 -7.31
C GLN A 301 20.43 19.86 -7.47
N GLU A 302 19.53 19.28 -8.25
CA GLU A 302 18.18 19.80 -8.45
C GLU A 302 17.28 19.54 -7.24
N LEU A 303 17.39 18.33 -6.66
CA LEU A 303 16.57 17.90 -5.53
C LEU A 303 16.96 18.63 -4.25
N VAL A 304 15.97 19.02 -3.45
CA VAL A 304 16.19 19.61 -2.12
C VAL A 304 16.81 18.57 -1.17
N PHE A 305 16.32 17.33 -1.18
CA PHE A 305 16.82 16.25 -0.30
C PHE A 305 17.27 15.03 -1.10
N PRO A 306 18.38 15.10 -1.83
CA PRO A 306 18.92 13.94 -2.52
C PRO A 306 19.57 12.97 -1.54
N ASN A 307 19.80 11.74 -1.96
CA ASN A 307 20.68 10.82 -1.24
C ASN A 307 22.16 11.22 -1.41
N ARG A 308 23.09 10.55 -0.71
CA ARG A 308 24.53 10.86 -0.75
C ARG A 308 25.16 10.80 -2.13
N THR A 309 24.52 10.17 -3.10
CA THR A 309 25.00 10.03 -4.46
C THR A 309 24.25 10.95 -5.45
N GLY A 310 23.38 11.84 -4.98
CA GLY A 310 22.62 12.80 -5.79
C GLY A 310 21.29 12.25 -6.33
N GLY A 311 20.97 10.98 -6.10
CA GLY A 311 19.69 10.37 -6.50
C GLY A 311 18.55 10.66 -5.52
N VAL A 312 17.36 10.19 -5.87
CA VAL A 312 16.17 10.34 -5.02
C VAL A 312 16.35 9.61 -3.68
N LEU A 313 16.02 10.29 -2.60
CA LEU A 313 16.15 9.75 -1.24
C LEU A 313 15.06 8.70 -0.99
N ASP A 314 15.44 7.48 -0.59
CA ASP A 314 14.52 6.58 0.11
C ASP A 314 14.46 6.99 1.60
N TYR A 315 13.42 7.72 1.97
CA TYR A 315 13.25 8.21 3.34
C TYR A 315 13.10 7.10 4.38
N GLN A 316 12.81 5.85 3.98
CA GLN A 316 12.78 4.72 4.90
C GLN A 316 14.17 4.45 5.50
N THR A 317 15.23 4.72 4.75
CA THR A 317 16.61 4.60 5.24
C THR A 317 16.95 5.63 6.32
N MET A 318 16.20 6.72 6.38
CA MET A 318 16.39 7.79 7.38
C MET A 318 15.59 7.54 8.67
N ARG A 319 14.61 6.65 8.66
CA ARG A 319 13.78 6.35 9.83
C ARG A 319 14.57 5.87 11.06
N PRO A 320 15.59 4.99 10.94
CA PRO A 320 16.40 4.58 12.08
C PRO A 320 17.09 5.75 12.79
N PHE A 321 17.57 6.75 12.03
CA PHE A 321 18.19 7.97 12.59
C PHE A 321 17.16 8.78 13.37
N LEU A 322 15.97 9.02 12.81
CA LEU A 322 14.88 9.70 13.52
C LEU A 322 14.54 9.02 14.84
N ILE A 323 14.35 7.69 14.84
CA ILE A 323 14.03 6.93 16.05
C ILE A 323 15.17 6.99 17.08
N LYS A 324 16.43 6.90 16.63
CA LYS A 324 17.61 7.06 17.50
C LYS A 324 17.61 8.42 18.19
N TRP A 325 17.35 9.50 17.46
CA TRP A 325 17.36 10.86 17.99
C TRP A 325 16.21 11.13 18.96
N LEU A 326 15.00 10.67 18.62
CA LEU A 326 13.85 10.77 19.53
C LEU A 326 14.10 10.01 20.85
N ARG A 327 14.75 8.84 20.78
CA ARG A 327 15.15 8.09 22.00
C ARG A 327 16.18 8.85 22.81
N ALA A 328 17.20 9.42 22.19
CA ALA A 328 18.21 10.22 22.87
C ALA A 328 17.62 11.42 23.62
N CYS A 329 16.55 12.01 23.07
CA CYS A 329 15.79 13.08 23.71
C CYS A 329 14.73 12.59 24.71
N GLN A 330 14.56 11.28 24.91
CA GLN A 330 13.48 10.68 25.70
C GLN A 330 12.07 11.08 25.23
N LEU A 331 11.92 11.35 23.92
CA LEU A 331 10.67 11.79 23.31
C LEU A 331 9.85 10.61 22.77
N PRO A 332 8.51 10.80 22.60
CA PRO A 332 7.65 9.81 21.97
C PRO A 332 8.16 9.42 20.58
N GLN A 333 8.20 8.12 20.29
CA GLN A 333 8.66 7.62 19.00
C GLN A 333 7.60 7.86 17.93
N VAL A 334 7.76 8.94 17.18
CA VAL A 334 6.95 9.29 16.01
C VAL A 334 7.70 8.93 14.73
N GLY A 335 6.96 8.62 13.65
CA GLY A 335 7.53 8.57 12.31
C GLY A 335 7.52 9.96 11.66
N PHE A 336 8.03 10.07 10.42
CA PHE A 336 7.98 11.34 9.68
C PHE A 336 6.57 11.92 9.53
N HIS A 337 5.56 11.07 9.46
CA HIS A 337 4.16 11.53 9.43
C HIS A 337 3.73 12.19 10.75
N GLY A 338 4.40 11.86 11.86
CA GLY A 338 4.17 12.51 13.15
C GLY A 338 4.48 14.01 13.14
N PHE A 339 5.47 14.47 12.38
CA PHE A 339 5.74 15.91 12.21
C PHE A 339 4.59 16.66 11.54
N ARG A 340 3.94 16.04 10.55
CA ARG A 340 2.73 16.59 9.95
C ARG A 340 1.58 16.65 10.96
N HIS A 341 1.45 15.65 11.83
CA HIS A 341 0.48 15.68 12.93
C HIS A 341 0.83 16.76 13.94
N SER A 342 2.12 16.94 14.27
CA SER A 342 2.57 18.04 15.13
C SER A 342 2.23 19.39 14.53
N HIS A 343 2.51 19.61 13.24
CA HIS A 343 2.15 20.83 12.52
C HIS A 343 0.66 21.16 12.63
N ALA A 344 -0.20 20.17 12.35
CA ALA A 344 -1.64 20.38 12.42
C ALA A 344 -2.13 20.63 13.86
N SER A 345 -1.55 19.93 14.85
CA SER A 345 -1.86 20.15 16.27
C SER A 345 -1.47 21.57 16.73
N LEU A 346 -0.31 22.05 16.30
CA LEU A 346 0.14 23.42 16.60
C LEU A 346 -0.80 24.48 16.00
N LEU A 347 -1.24 24.29 14.77
CA LEU A 347 -2.19 25.20 14.12
C LEU A 347 -3.56 25.20 14.82
N LEU A 348 -4.05 24.03 15.24
CA LEU A 348 -5.29 23.93 16.02
C LEU A 348 -5.17 24.62 17.36
N ASN A 349 -4.04 24.44 18.06
CA ASN A 349 -3.79 25.13 19.34
C ASN A 349 -3.64 26.67 19.17
N ALA A 350 -3.28 27.10 17.95
CA ALA A 350 -3.27 28.51 17.56
C ALA A 350 -4.64 29.00 16.99
N ASP A 351 -5.70 28.20 17.16
CA ASP A 351 -7.06 28.50 16.74
C ASP A 351 -7.24 28.72 15.22
N VAL A 352 -6.35 28.13 14.40
CA VAL A 352 -6.49 28.20 12.94
C VAL A 352 -7.68 27.32 12.50
N PRO A 353 -8.59 27.85 11.65
CA PRO A 353 -9.78 27.11 11.22
C PRO A 353 -9.45 25.77 10.54
N TYR A 354 -10.26 24.74 10.81
CA TYR A 354 -10.10 23.40 10.19
C TYR A 354 -10.02 23.45 8.67
N LYS A 355 -10.70 24.40 8.05
CA LYS A 355 -10.70 24.57 6.60
C LYS A 355 -9.33 24.99 6.07
N GLU A 356 -8.68 25.93 6.72
CA GLU A 356 -7.32 26.38 6.37
C GLU A 356 -6.29 25.27 6.60
N ILE A 357 -6.42 24.55 7.73
CA ILE A 357 -5.56 23.38 8.00
C ILE A 357 -5.77 22.31 6.93
N GLN A 358 -7.01 22.03 6.51
CA GLN A 358 -7.32 21.09 5.44
C GLN A 358 -6.60 21.46 4.13
N GLU A 359 -6.71 22.71 3.72
CA GLU A 359 -6.11 23.24 2.49
C GLU A 359 -4.58 23.17 2.55
N ARG A 360 -4.00 23.66 3.65
CA ARG A 360 -2.55 23.62 3.89
C ARG A 360 -1.99 22.20 3.86
N LEU A 361 -2.68 21.25 4.48
CA LEU A 361 -2.30 19.85 4.48
C LEU A 361 -2.60 19.15 3.15
N GLY A 362 -3.52 19.64 2.33
CA GLY A 362 -4.01 18.94 1.13
C GLY A 362 -4.78 17.68 1.48
N HIS A 363 -5.71 17.76 2.45
CA HIS A 363 -6.64 16.69 2.76
C HIS A 363 -7.83 16.72 1.80
N ALA A 364 -8.20 15.55 1.26
CA ALA A 364 -9.30 15.43 0.30
C ALA A 364 -10.65 15.88 0.89
N SER A 365 -10.86 15.73 2.21
CA SER A 365 -12.06 16.16 2.90
C SER A 365 -11.74 16.75 4.28
N ILE A 366 -12.58 17.68 4.75
CA ILE A 366 -12.49 18.27 6.10
C ILE A 366 -12.67 17.20 7.18
N LYS A 367 -13.51 16.18 6.92
CA LYS A 367 -13.73 15.06 7.82
C LYS A 367 -12.43 14.37 8.19
N MET A 368 -11.49 14.21 7.24
CA MET A 368 -10.17 13.62 7.50
C MET A 368 -9.37 14.42 8.53
N THR A 369 -9.45 15.76 8.48
CA THR A 369 -8.81 16.64 9.45
C THR A 369 -9.52 16.55 10.81
N MET A 370 -10.84 16.64 10.83
CA MET A 370 -11.64 16.55 12.05
C MET A 370 -11.48 15.20 12.76
N ASP A 371 -11.66 14.07 12.04
CA ASP A 371 -11.54 12.72 12.61
C ASP A 371 -10.15 12.44 13.19
N THR A 372 -9.11 13.10 12.66
CA THR A 372 -7.74 12.92 13.13
C THR A 372 -7.44 13.73 14.39
N TYR A 373 -8.05 14.91 14.54
CA TYR A 373 -7.66 15.89 15.57
C TYR A 373 -8.79 16.27 16.54
N SER A 374 -10.01 15.74 16.41
CA SER A 374 -11.16 16.03 17.30
C SER A 374 -10.90 15.76 18.79
N HIS A 375 -9.98 14.83 19.09
CA HIS A 375 -9.60 14.54 20.49
C HIS A 375 -8.78 15.66 21.15
N LEU A 376 -8.24 16.62 20.39
CA LEU A 376 -7.54 17.80 20.91
C LEU A 376 -8.51 18.92 21.30
N GLU A 377 -9.80 18.82 20.93
CA GLU A 377 -10.82 19.82 21.25
C GLU A 377 -11.28 19.79 22.70
N SER A 378 -11.00 18.74 23.47
CA SER A 378 -11.43 18.66 24.87
C SER A 378 -10.90 19.83 25.72
N ASP A 379 -9.68 20.30 25.43
CA ASP A 379 -9.06 21.43 26.14
C ASP A 379 -9.58 22.80 25.64
N ASN A 380 -10.21 22.83 24.45
CA ASN A 380 -10.73 24.07 23.86
C ASN A 380 -12.16 24.43 24.33
N LYS A 381 -12.87 23.52 25.01
CA LYS A 381 -14.24 23.80 25.50
C LYS A 381 -14.23 24.92 26.51
N ILE A 382 -13.26 24.98 27.42
CA ILE A 382 -13.12 26.04 28.42
C ILE A 382 -12.82 27.36 27.71
N LYS A 383 -11.87 27.38 26.78
CA LYS A 383 -11.53 28.57 25.97
C LYS A 383 -12.71 29.09 25.14
N ALA A 384 -13.57 28.20 24.65
CA ALA A 384 -14.79 28.61 23.93
C ALA A 384 -15.77 29.38 24.81
N VAL A 385 -15.92 28.95 26.09
CA VAL A 385 -16.72 29.65 27.06
C VAL A 385 -16.12 31.02 27.43
N GLU A 386 -14.81 31.04 27.70
CA GLU A 386 -14.10 32.30 28.01
C GLU A 386 -14.17 33.30 26.83
N ARG A 387 -14.09 32.84 25.58
CA ARG A 387 -14.30 33.69 24.39
C ARG A 387 -15.74 34.18 24.28
N PHE A 388 -16.70 33.29 24.50
CA PHE A 388 -18.11 33.71 24.52
C PHE A 388 -18.33 34.78 25.57
N GLU A 389 -17.86 34.59 26.78
CA GLU A 389 -17.97 35.59 27.88
C GLU A 389 -17.28 36.92 27.52
N SER A 390 -16.13 36.88 26.82
CA SER A 390 -15.43 38.10 26.41
C SER A 390 -16.15 38.91 25.32
N ILE A 391 -17.05 38.27 24.55
CA ILE A 391 -17.83 38.91 23.49
C ILE A 391 -19.25 39.23 23.97
N ALA A 392 -19.84 38.35 24.78
CA ALA A 392 -21.20 38.46 25.33
C ALA A 392 -21.19 39.25 26.65
N ASN A 393 -20.82 40.52 26.58
CA ASN A 393 -20.74 41.41 27.73
C ASN A 393 -22.13 41.98 28.08
N PHE A 394 -23.14 41.11 28.37
CA PHE A 394 -24.49 41.49 28.84
C PHE A 394 -24.88 40.73 30.09
#